data_60ea1d8f92d43a564df38cd0a073261e
#
_entry.id   60ea1d8f92d43a564df38cd0a073261e
#
_cell.length_a   1.000
_cell.length_b   1.000
_cell.length_c   1.000
_cell.angle_alpha   90.00
_cell.angle_beta   90.00
_cell.angle_gamma   90.00
#
_symmetry.space_group_name_H-M   'P 1'
#
loop_
_entity.id
_entity.type
_entity.pdbx_description
1 polymer ?
#
loop_
_entity_poly.entity_id
_entity_poly.type
_entity_poly.pdbx_seq_one_letter_code
_entity_poly.pdbx_strand_id
1 'polypeptide(L)'
;MSRPSKPTRMQMKVLKAVHNQAAMARLMQDRANVQEQTTAQARPNSWYEDFHGHALLRQQLENAAAAAAIPHAWIEQCRERGDLGMRWRADLHWREPVLIPRNQFLAELERQVRHLQGMAAVAATYGEIGARAEVGTAQLFDRKLRVLAQHARAIASVLTISTEEADRLWGEHTWDVATATVRDLDASALGKRWRGYAGIYTTDLALQTKALGDVGLPPESGVWERMTPAHMIEEVRTRLSATPREPGADSPHGTQIGEAIEVAGIPIEVDTPLDVDTIATHAPATETTPGIEP
;
A
#
# COMPACT_ATOMS: atom_id res chain seq x y z
N MET A 1 1.24 22.44 19.97
CA MET A 1 2.06 21.83 18.88
C MET A 1 2.40 22.91 17.88
N SER A 2 3.69 23.13 17.62
CA SER A 2 4.15 24.17 16.67
C SER A 2 3.80 23.73 15.24
N ARG A 3 3.29 24.64 14.42
CA ARG A 3 2.97 24.35 12.99
C ARG A 3 4.27 23.98 12.26
N PRO A 4 4.31 22.89 11.49
CA PRO A 4 5.48 22.59 10.66
C PRO A 4 5.58 23.70 9.58
N SER A 5 6.60 24.52 9.68
CA SER A 5 6.83 25.60 8.72
C SER A 5 7.53 25.13 7.44
N LYS A 6 8.12 23.96 7.49
CA LYS A 6 8.89 23.37 6.37
C LYS A 6 8.78 21.83 6.37
N PRO A 7 8.83 21.21 5.17
CA PRO A 7 8.90 19.76 5.05
C PRO A 7 10.19 19.18 5.67
N THR A 8 10.11 17.99 6.22
CA THR A 8 11.28 17.19 6.61
C THR A 8 12.09 16.78 5.36
N ARG A 9 13.33 16.31 5.58
CA ARG A 9 14.17 15.82 4.46
C ARG A 9 13.49 14.70 3.65
N MET A 10 12.78 13.80 4.32
CA MET A 10 12.06 12.72 3.66
C MET A 10 10.84 13.22 2.90
N GLN A 11 10.04 14.08 3.51
CA GLN A 11 8.91 14.73 2.85
C GLN A 11 9.37 15.52 1.60
N MET A 12 10.51 16.22 1.68
CA MET A 12 11.10 16.92 0.54
C MET A 12 11.43 16.01 -0.63
N LYS A 13 11.94 14.79 -0.37
CA LYS A 13 12.20 13.81 -1.43
C LYS A 13 10.90 13.42 -2.13
N VAL A 14 9.86 13.10 -1.38
CA VAL A 14 8.55 12.71 -1.93
C VAL A 14 7.92 13.87 -2.72
N LEU A 15 7.90 15.08 -2.16
CA LEU A 15 7.39 16.27 -2.83
C LEU A 15 8.15 16.60 -4.13
N LYS A 16 9.48 16.42 -4.14
CA LYS A 16 10.29 16.56 -5.35
C LYS A 16 9.91 15.52 -6.41
N ALA A 17 9.61 14.29 -6.00
CA ALA A 17 9.18 13.25 -6.93
C ALA A 17 7.81 13.57 -7.55
N VAL A 18 6.84 14.03 -6.76
CA VAL A 18 5.54 14.52 -7.27
C VAL A 18 5.74 15.62 -8.31
N HIS A 19 6.55 16.64 -7.97
CA HIS A 19 6.89 17.73 -8.90
C HIS A 19 7.52 17.20 -10.20
N ASN A 20 8.48 16.27 -10.11
CA ASN A 20 9.19 15.74 -11.27
C ASN A 20 8.27 14.94 -12.19
N GLN A 21 7.33 14.17 -11.64
CA GLN A 21 6.35 13.42 -12.46
C GLN A 21 5.39 14.37 -13.18
N ALA A 22 4.94 15.43 -12.52
CA ALA A 22 4.13 16.46 -13.15
C ALA A 22 4.91 17.20 -14.28
N ALA A 23 6.15 17.58 -14.00
CA ALA A 23 7.01 18.23 -15.00
C ALA A 23 7.33 17.32 -16.20
N MET A 24 7.50 16.01 -15.97
CA MET A 24 7.73 15.03 -17.04
C MET A 24 6.50 14.88 -17.92
N ALA A 25 5.30 14.76 -17.34
CA ALA A 25 4.05 14.68 -18.10
C ALA A 25 3.87 15.95 -18.97
N ARG A 26 4.15 17.12 -18.43
CA ARG A 26 4.14 18.37 -19.18
C ARG A 26 5.12 18.38 -20.36
N LEU A 27 6.37 17.99 -20.09
CA LEU A 27 7.42 17.93 -21.12
C LEU A 27 7.05 16.97 -22.26
N MET A 28 6.48 15.80 -21.93
CA MET A 28 5.98 14.85 -22.92
C MET A 28 4.89 15.45 -23.80
N GLN A 29 3.95 16.16 -23.18
CA GLN A 29 2.85 16.84 -23.88
C GLN A 29 3.35 17.93 -24.80
N ASP A 30 4.26 18.79 -24.33
CA ASP A 30 4.84 19.88 -25.13
C ASP A 30 5.61 19.34 -26.34
N ARG A 31 6.41 18.28 -26.16
CA ARG A 31 7.13 17.59 -27.25
C ARG A 31 6.18 17.00 -28.28
N ALA A 32 5.13 16.31 -27.82
CA ALA A 32 4.13 15.73 -28.71
C ALA A 32 3.38 16.79 -29.51
N ASN A 33 3.01 17.92 -28.89
CA ASN A 33 2.36 19.03 -29.57
C ASN A 33 3.26 19.63 -30.68
N VAL A 34 4.55 19.84 -30.38
CA VAL A 34 5.52 20.31 -31.39
C VAL A 34 5.66 19.32 -32.54
N GLN A 35 5.74 18.02 -32.25
CA GLN A 35 5.84 16.98 -33.26
C GLN A 35 4.58 16.92 -34.15
N GLU A 36 3.38 16.96 -33.58
CA GLU A 36 2.11 17.01 -34.32
C GLU A 36 2.06 18.22 -35.26
N GLN A 37 2.45 19.41 -34.77
CA GLN A 37 2.49 20.62 -35.58
C GLN A 37 3.51 20.56 -36.73
N THR A 38 4.64 19.84 -36.51
CA THR A 38 5.73 19.79 -37.47
C THR A 38 5.52 18.67 -38.52
N THR A 39 4.97 17.53 -38.12
CA THR A 39 4.90 16.34 -38.97
C THR A 39 3.49 15.97 -39.41
N ALA A 40 2.45 16.60 -38.84
CA ALA A 40 1.04 16.26 -39.00
C ALA A 40 0.72 14.77 -38.69
N GLN A 41 1.61 14.09 -37.94
CA GLN A 41 1.42 12.69 -37.55
C GLN A 41 0.71 12.61 -36.18
N ALA A 42 -0.25 11.69 -36.07
CA ALA A 42 -0.90 11.39 -34.79
C ALA A 42 0.09 10.76 -33.81
N ARG A 43 -0.17 10.95 -32.51
CA ARG A 43 0.63 10.35 -31.43
C ARG A 43 0.56 8.83 -31.48
N PRO A 44 1.71 8.12 -31.34
CA PRO A 44 1.70 6.68 -31.27
C PRO A 44 1.05 6.17 -29.96
N ASN A 45 0.53 4.94 -29.97
CA ASN A 45 -0.10 4.34 -28.78
C ASN A 45 0.88 4.29 -27.58
N SER A 46 2.15 4.00 -27.82
CA SER A 46 3.19 4.00 -26.78
C SER A 46 3.31 5.34 -26.04
N TRP A 47 3.06 6.46 -26.73
CA TRP A 47 3.05 7.77 -26.07
C TRP A 47 1.93 7.88 -25.03
N TYR A 48 0.73 7.37 -25.35
CA TYR A 48 -0.39 7.37 -24.41
C TYR A 48 -0.12 6.45 -23.21
N GLU A 49 0.47 5.28 -23.44
CA GLU A 49 0.86 4.34 -22.39
C GLU A 49 1.86 4.98 -21.42
N ASP A 50 2.91 5.61 -21.93
CA ASP A 50 3.92 6.32 -21.14
C ASP A 50 3.31 7.49 -20.38
N PHE A 51 2.47 8.29 -21.02
CA PHE A 51 1.81 9.45 -20.40
C PHE A 51 0.88 9.00 -19.26
N HIS A 52 0.07 7.99 -19.49
CA HIS A 52 -0.78 7.40 -18.44
C HIS A 52 0.05 6.77 -17.32
N GLY A 53 1.16 6.11 -17.64
CA GLY A 53 2.10 5.58 -16.66
C GLY A 53 2.64 6.65 -15.71
N HIS A 54 3.06 7.80 -16.25
CA HIS A 54 3.51 8.94 -15.45
C HIS A 54 2.38 9.56 -14.61
N ALA A 55 1.17 9.66 -15.16
CA ALA A 55 0.02 10.18 -14.44
C ALA A 55 -0.36 9.26 -13.26
N LEU A 56 -0.39 7.95 -13.49
CA LEU A 56 -0.66 6.96 -12.44
C LEU A 56 0.42 7.00 -11.35
N LEU A 57 1.70 7.00 -11.73
CA LEU A 57 2.80 7.07 -10.77
C LEU A 57 2.73 8.33 -9.90
N ARG A 58 2.41 9.49 -10.52
CA ARG A 58 2.18 10.74 -9.78
C ARG A 58 1.05 10.59 -8.77
N GLN A 59 -0.10 10.06 -9.19
CA GLN A 59 -1.24 9.86 -8.30
C GLN A 59 -0.90 8.95 -7.12
N GLN A 60 -0.18 7.86 -7.35
CA GLN A 60 0.24 6.96 -6.29
C GLN A 60 1.24 7.62 -5.33
N LEU A 61 2.14 8.48 -5.82
CA LEU A 61 3.01 9.30 -4.97
C LEU A 61 2.23 10.31 -4.13
N GLU A 62 1.22 10.97 -4.71
CA GLU A 62 0.35 11.91 -4.00
C GLU A 62 -0.45 11.20 -2.89
N ASN A 63 -1.02 10.03 -3.19
CA ASN A 63 -1.73 9.21 -2.22
C ASN A 63 -0.82 8.76 -1.07
N ALA A 64 0.38 8.26 -1.39
CA ALA A 64 1.36 7.86 -0.39
C ALA A 64 1.85 9.06 0.46
N ALA A 65 2.04 10.22 -0.16
CA ALA A 65 2.40 11.46 0.52
C ALA A 65 1.32 11.87 1.53
N ALA A 66 0.05 11.81 1.12
CA ALA A 66 -1.09 12.11 1.99
C ALA A 66 -1.18 11.12 3.16
N ALA A 67 -1.04 9.80 2.89
CA ALA A 67 -1.02 8.77 3.93
C ALA A 67 0.14 8.95 4.92
N ALA A 68 1.25 9.54 4.48
CA ALA A 68 2.42 9.85 5.29
C ALA A 68 2.39 11.26 5.94
N ALA A 69 1.21 11.85 6.11
CA ALA A 69 0.98 13.14 6.74
C ALA A 69 1.69 14.33 6.07
N ILE A 70 1.99 14.26 4.79
CA ILE A 70 2.43 15.44 4.04
C ILE A 70 1.20 16.30 3.76
N PRO A 71 1.23 17.60 4.14
CA PRO A 71 0.09 18.47 3.94
C PRO A 71 -0.35 18.56 2.47
N HIS A 72 -1.64 18.43 2.21
CA HIS A 72 -2.20 18.46 0.86
C HIS A 72 -1.83 19.74 0.09
N ALA A 73 -1.81 20.90 0.78
CA ALA A 73 -1.38 22.17 0.20
C ALA A 73 0.05 22.13 -0.36
N TRP A 74 0.95 21.34 0.23
CA TRP A 74 2.33 21.17 -0.27
C TRP A 74 2.38 20.21 -1.46
N ILE A 75 1.58 19.15 -1.43
CA ILE A 75 1.45 18.20 -2.54
C ILE A 75 0.93 18.94 -3.77
N GLU A 76 -0.17 19.69 -3.63
CA GLU A 76 -0.73 20.49 -4.71
C GLU A 76 0.25 21.55 -5.24
N GLN A 77 0.92 22.28 -4.35
CA GLN A 77 1.90 23.27 -4.75
C GLN A 77 3.02 22.66 -5.60
N CYS A 78 3.50 21.47 -5.25
CA CYS A 78 4.53 20.78 -6.01
C CYS A 78 3.99 20.30 -7.37
N ARG A 79 2.78 19.74 -7.40
CA ARG A 79 2.12 19.31 -8.63
C ARG A 79 1.93 20.49 -9.59
N GLU A 80 1.30 21.58 -9.14
CA GLU A 80 1.04 22.76 -9.96
C GLU A 80 2.33 23.35 -10.55
N ARG A 81 3.40 23.42 -9.75
CA ARG A 81 4.69 23.91 -10.24
C ARG A 81 5.30 23.00 -11.29
N GLY A 82 5.15 21.69 -11.14
CA GLY A 82 5.56 20.72 -12.15
C GLY A 82 4.75 20.86 -13.44
N ASP A 83 3.42 20.95 -13.33
CA ASP A 83 2.49 21.13 -14.46
C ASP A 83 2.76 22.44 -15.22
N LEU A 84 3.29 23.46 -14.54
CA LEU A 84 3.75 24.72 -15.16
C LEU A 84 5.17 24.63 -15.74
N GLY A 85 5.86 23.49 -15.63
CA GLY A 85 7.23 23.33 -16.08
C GLY A 85 8.25 24.15 -15.28
N MET A 86 7.90 24.62 -14.10
CA MET A 86 8.80 25.40 -13.24
C MET A 86 9.91 24.52 -12.68
N ARG A 87 11.13 25.05 -12.56
CA ARG A 87 12.23 24.32 -11.93
C ARG A 87 11.93 24.02 -10.46
N TRP A 88 12.33 22.83 -10.02
CA TRP A 88 12.35 22.51 -8.59
C TRP A 88 13.29 23.44 -7.82
N ARG A 89 12.81 23.88 -6.67
CA ARG A 89 13.60 24.67 -5.72
C ARG A 89 13.40 24.12 -4.31
N ALA A 90 14.48 23.96 -3.57
CA ALA A 90 14.42 23.47 -2.18
C ALA A 90 14.01 24.59 -1.20
N ASP A 91 14.19 25.86 -1.60
CA ASP A 91 13.92 27.08 -0.83
C ASP A 91 12.53 27.67 -1.12
N LEU A 92 11.54 26.82 -1.43
CA LEU A 92 10.18 27.25 -1.68
C LEU A 92 9.58 27.94 -0.45
N HIS A 93 8.82 29.00 -0.71
CA HIS A 93 7.84 29.47 0.27
C HIS A 93 6.64 28.51 0.24
N TRP A 94 6.50 27.71 1.30
CA TRP A 94 5.46 26.70 1.40
C TRP A 94 4.12 27.34 1.75
N ARG A 95 3.05 26.89 1.07
CA ARG A 95 1.68 27.27 1.41
C ARG A 95 1.38 26.89 2.85
N GLU A 96 0.59 27.70 3.53
CA GLU A 96 0.16 27.40 4.89
C GLU A 96 -0.69 26.10 4.89
N PRO A 97 -0.28 25.06 5.65
CA PRO A 97 -0.98 23.80 5.62
C PRO A 97 -2.22 23.82 6.52
N VAL A 98 -3.28 23.16 6.06
CA VAL A 98 -4.33 22.68 6.97
C VAL A 98 -3.77 21.47 7.71
N LEU A 99 -3.64 21.59 9.02
CA LEU A 99 -3.04 20.53 9.84
C LEU A 99 -4.08 19.47 10.19
N ILE A 100 -3.80 18.25 9.75
CA ILE A 100 -4.48 17.06 10.26
C ILE A 100 -3.68 16.57 11.48
N PRO A 101 -4.32 16.24 12.59
CA PRO A 101 -3.62 15.77 13.78
C PRO A 101 -2.81 14.50 13.48
N ARG A 102 -1.51 14.49 13.89
CA ARG A 102 -0.58 13.38 13.65
C ARG A 102 -1.11 12.03 14.15
N ASN A 103 -1.87 12.04 15.24
CA ASN A 103 -2.45 10.83 15.82
C ASN A 103 -3.42 10.11 14.86
N GLN A 104 -4.05 10.80 13.91
CA GLN A 104 -4.91 10.13 12.91
C GLN A 104 -4.07 9.27 11.96
N PHE A 105 -2.92 9.76 11.51
CA PHE A 105 -2.00 8.99 10.66
C PHE A 105 -1.35 7.83 11.42
N LEU A 106 -1.02 8.04 12.68
CA LEU A 106 -0.50 6.98 13.54
C LEU A 106 -1.55 5.89 13.80
N ALA A 107 -2.81 6.25 13.99
CA ALA A 107 -3.90 5.28 14.15
C ALA A 107 -4.13 4.47 12.87
N GLU A 108 -4.00 5.09 11.69
CA GLU A 108 -4.06 4.37 10.41
C GLU A 108 -2.90 3.39 10.26
N LEU A 109 -1.68 3.85 10.55
CA LEU A 109 -0.49 2.98 10.52
C LEU A 109 -0.62 1.84 11.55
N GLU A 110 -1.14 2.12 12.75
CA GLU A 110 -1.40 1.11 13.77
C GLU A 110 -2.38 0.05 13.29
N ARG A 111 -3.44 0.42 12.57
CA ARG A 111 -4.39 -0.51 11.98
C ARG A 111 -3.71 -1.42 10.95
N GLN A 112 -2.86 -0.86 10.09
CA GLN A 112 -2.08 -1.65 9.12
C GLN A 112 -1.11 -2.61 9.82
N VAL A 113 -0.44 -2.17 10.87
CA VAL A 113 0.48 -3.01 11.65
C VAL A 113 -0.26 -4.15 12.35
N ARG A 114 -1.40 -3.87 13.00
CA ARG A 114 -2.23 -4.92 13.60
C ARG A 114 -2.70 -5.95 12.58
N HIS A 115 -3.05 -5.48 11.38
CA HIS A 115 -3.40 -6.38 10.28
C HIS A 115 -2.23 -7.28 9.86
N LEU A 116 -1.02 -6.72 9.74
CA LEU A 116 0.21 -7.48 9.46
C LEU A 116 0.52 -8.51 10.55
N GLN A 117 0.38 -8.13 11.82
CA GLN A 117 0.57 -9.03 12.96
C GLN A 117 -0.45 -10.17 12.94
N GLY A 118 -1.71 -9.88 12.62
CA GLY A 118 -2.74 -10.91 12.42
C GLY A 118 -2.43 -11.86 11.27
N MET A 119 -1.92 -11.34 10.14
CA MET A 119 -1.46 -12.19 9.04
C MET A 119 -0.28 -13.07 9.46
N ALA A 120 0.70 -12.52 10.15
CA ALA A 120 1.85 -13.28 10.65
C ALA A 120 1.42 -14.38 11.64
N ALA A 121 0.45 -14.07 12.52
CA ALA A 121 -0.11 -15.03 13.45
C ALA A 121 -0.80 -16.22 12.73
N VAL A 122 -1.63 -15.92 11.73
CA VAL A 122 -2.26 -16.96 10.90
C VAL A 122 -1.22 -17.76 10.13
N ALA A 123 -0.18 -17.11 9.58
CA ALA A 123 0.88 -17.83 8.85
C ALA A 123 1.68 -18.77 9.74
N ALA A 124 2.04 -18.33 10.94
CA ALA A 124 2.76 -19.14 11.91
C ALA A 124 1.95 -20.39 12.31
N THR A 125 0.69 -20.18 12.72
CA THR A 125 -0.18 -21.25 13.22
C THR A 125 -0.59 -22.21 12.10
N TYR A 126 -0.94 -21.71 10.92
CA TYR A 126 -1.33 -22.53 9.79
C TYR A 126 -0.18 -23.40 9.27
N GLY A 127 1.05 -22.88 9.30
CA GLY A 127 2.24 -23.63 8.95
C GLY A 127 2.51 -24.80 9.91
N GLU A 128 2.25 -24.63 11.20
CA GLU A 128 2.46 -25.66 12.23
C GLU A 128 1.46 -26.82 12.16
N ILE A 129 0.20 -26.54 11.83
CA ILE A 129 -0.84 -27.57 11.70
C ILE A 129 -0.62 -28.43 10.43
N GLY A 130 0.38 -28.12 9.63
CA GLY A 130 0.69 -28.85 8.39
C GLY A 130 -0.40 -28.68 7.32
N ALA A 131 -1.25 -27.68 7.46
CA ALA A 131 -2.18 -27.26 6.42
C ALA A 131 -1.35 -26.76 5.24
N ARG A 132 -0.93 -27.66 4.38
CA ARG A 132 -0.34 -27.31 3.09
C ARG A 132 -1.41 -26.59 2.31
N ALA A 133 -1.38 -25.25 2.44
CA ALA A 133 -2.26 -24.39 1.67
C ALA A 133 -2.17 -24.78 0.20
N GLU A 134 -3.28 -24.68 -0.48
CA GLU A 134 -3.31 -24.73 -1.93
C GLU A 134 -2.20 -23.84 -2.46
N VAL A 135 -1.33 -24.38 -3.31
CA VAL A 135 -0.08 -23.71 -3.73
C VAL A 135 -0.31 -22.28 -4.22
N GLY A 136 -1.42 -22.03 -4.92
CA GLY A 136 -1.77 -20.70 -5.41
C GLY A 136 -2.10 -19.71 -4.29
N THR A 137 -2.86 -20.11 -3.29
CA THR A 137 -3.22 -19.25 -2.13
C THR A 137 -2.02 -18.94 -1.25
N ALA A 138 -1.07 -19.85 -1.10
CA ALA A 138 0.16 -19.63 -0.35
C ALA A 138 1.00 -18.51 -0.98
N GLN A 139 1.20 -18.56 -2.29
CA GLN A 139 1.94 -17.52 -3.02
C GLN A 139 1.24 -16.16 -2.96
N LEU A 140 -0.10 -16.13 -3.07
CA LEU A 140 -0.87 -14.90 -2.93
C LEU A 140 -0.74 -14.32 -1.53
N PHE A 141 -0.90 -15.12 -0.48
CA PHE A 141 -0.76 -14.70 0.90
C PHE A 141 0.62 -14.08 1.15
N ASP A 142 1.69 -14.77 0.76
CA ASP A 142 3.07 -14.27 0.93
C ASP A 142 3.32 -12.97 0.17
N ARG A 143 2.75 -12.84 -1.03
CA ARG A 143 2.82 -11.59 -1.79
C ARG A 143 2.12 -10.45 -1.05
N LYS A 144 0.88 -10.70 -0.56
CA LYS A 144 0.10 -9.69 0.16
C LYS A 144 0.81 -9.25 1.44
N LEU A 145 1.27 -10.20 2.24
CA LEU A 145 2.02 -9.92 3.48
C LEU A 145 3.27 -9.06 3.20
N ARG A 146 4.04 -9.39 2.14
CA ARG A 146 5.21 -8.59 1.73
C ARG A 146 4.84 -7.17 1.32
N VAL A 147 3.82 -7.02 0.46
CA VAL A 147 3.39 -5.70 -0.02
C VAL A 147 2.94 -4.82 1.14
N LEU A 148 2.09 -5.34 2.03
CA LEU A 148 1.62 -4.61 3.20
C LEU A 148 2.75 -4.22 4.14
N ALA A 149 3.69 -5.12 4.41
CA ALA A 149 4.86 -4.84 5.26
C ALA A 149 5.75 -3.75 4.66
N GLN A 150 6.03 -3.83 3.35
CA GLN A 150 6.81 -2.82 2.64
C GLN A 150 6.10 -1.45 2.63
N HIS A 151 4.79 -1.44 2.39
CA HIS A 151 3.99 -0.22 2.41
C HIS A 151 4.00 0.44 3.79
N ALA A 152 3.67 -0.32 4.85
CA ALA A 152 3.67 0.20 6.22
C ALA A 152 5.04 0.78 6.62
N ARG A 153 6.14 0.13 6.24
CA ARG A 153 7.51 0.63 6.47
C ARG A 153 7.78 1.93 5.71
N ALA A 154 7.38 2.00 4.45
CA ALA A 154 7.57 3.19 3.63
C ALA A 154 6.82 4.39 4.22
N ILE A 155 5.55 4.21 4.58
CA ILE A 155 4.74 5.25 5.24
C ILE A 155 5.37 5.68 6.57
N ALA A 156 5.74 4.75 7.42
CA ALA A 156 6.35 5.02 8.71
C ALA A 156 7.69 5.79 8.58
N SER A 157 8.48 5.48 7.54
CA SER A 157 9.73 6.19 7.22
C SER A 157 9.48 7.65 6.83
N VAL A 158 8.46 7.93 6.03
CA VAL A 158 8.08 9.31 5.63
C VAL A 158 7.45 10.07 6.79
N LEU A 159 6.65 9.40 7.64
CA LEU A 159 6.11 9.94 8.88
C LEU A 159 7.20 10.27 9.90
N THR A 160 8.41 9.72 9.73
CA THR A 160 9.51 9.86 10.71
C THR A 160 9.03 9.50 12.12
N ILE A 161 8.52 8.28 12.30
CA ILE A 161 8.04 7.81 13.60
C ILE A 161 9.19 7.75 14.61
N SER A 162 8.93 8.13 15.87
CA SER A 162 9.90 8.03 16.95
C SER A 162 10.05 6.57 17.41
N THR A 163 11.12 6.30 18.16
CA THR A 163 11.33 4.98 18.80
C THR A 163 10.15 4.61 19.70
N GLU A 164 9.61 5.57 20.47
CA GLU A 164 8.45 5.35 21.33
C GLU A 164 7.18 5.06 20.56
N GLU A 165 6.97 5.72 19.41
CA GLU A 165 5.86 5.43 18.51
C GLU A 165 6.02 4.03 17.90
N ALA A 166 7.25 3.67 17.50
CA ALA A 166 7.56 2.35 17.00
C ALA A 166 7.33 1.25 18.05
N ASP A 167 7.76 1.44 19.26
CA ASP A 167 7.56 0.49 20.37
C ASP A 167 6.06 0.29 20.70
N ARG A 168 5.25 1.33 20.56
CA ARG A 168 3.78 1.19 20.69
C ARG A 168 3.17 0.36 19.56
N LEU A 169 3.69 0.48 18.34
CA LEU A 169 3.17 -0.22 17.16
C LEU A 169 3.62 -1.69 17.10
N TRP A 170 4.85 -1.99 17.53
CA TRP A 170 5.51 -3.30 17.43
C TRP A 170 5.98 -3.85 18.77
N GLY A 171 5.50 -3.30 19.88
CA GLY A 171 5.87 -3.76 21.22
C GLY A 171 5.28 -5.14 21.54
N GLU A 172 5.82 -5.76 22.60
CA GLU A 172 5.46 -7.11 23.04
C GLU A 172 3.96 -7.33 23.21
N HIS A 173 3.28 -6.37 23.81
CA HIS A 173 1.83 -6.45 24.03
C HIS A 173 1.02 -6.61 22.72
N THR A 174 1.42 -5.94 21.63
CA THR A 174 0.69 -6.05 20.34
C THR A 174 0.83 -7.44 19.72
N TRP A 175 1.98 -8.08 19.93
CA TRP A 175 2.22 -9.45 19.51
C TRP A 175 1.46 -10.47 20.36
N ASP A 176 1.35 -10.24 21.67
CA ASP A 176 0.55 -11.09 22.56
C ASP A 176 -0.92 -11.08 22.14
N VAL A 177 -1.47 -9.90 21.82
CA VAL A 177 -2.83 -9.76 21.29
C VAL A 177 -2.98 -10.52 19.97
N ALA A 178 -2.06 -10.32 19.02
CA ALA A 178 -2.12 -11.00 17.72
C ALA A 178 -2.05 -12.54 17.87
N THR A 179 -1.17 -13.03 18.74
CA THR A 179 -1.01 -14.46 19.02
C THR A 179 -2.25 -15.06 19.67
N ALA A 180 -2.86 -14.34 20.62
CA ALA A 180 -4.10 -14.78 21.27
C ALA A 180 -5.25 -14.98 20.27
N THR A 181 -5.32 -14.19 19.18
CA THR A 181 -6.41 -14.29 18.20
C THR A 181 -6.41 -15.58 17.39
N VAL A 182 -5.31 -16.34 17.38
CA VAL A 182 -5.17 -17.58 16.58
C VAL A 182 -5.04 -18.83 17.43
N ARG A 183 -4.78 -18.69 18.73
CA ARG A 183 -4.45 -19.81 19.64
C ARG A 183 -5.53 -20.88 19.68
N ASP A 184 -6.80 -20.47 19.73
CA ASP A 184 -7.93 -21.34 19.91
C ASP A 184 -8.68 -21.64 18.61
N LEU A 185 -8.11 -21.22 17.47
CA LEU A 185 -8.73 -21.47 16.17
C LEU A 185 -8.49 -22.92 15.71
N ASP A 186 -9.55 -23.54 15.22
CA ASP A 186 -9.44 -24.80 14.52
C ASP A 186 -8.88 -24.62 13.09
N ALA A 187 -8.56 -25.72 12.43
CA ALA A 187 -8.00 -25.71 11.08
C ALA A 187 -8.94 -25.06 10.04
N SER A 188 -10.27 -25.17 10.23
CA SER A 188 -11.27 -24.61 9.33
C SER A 188 -11.29 -23.09 9.44
N ALA A 189 -11.33 -22.55 10.67
CA ALA A 189 -11.30 -21.12 10.95
C ALA A 189 -9.98 -20.49 10.49
N LEU A 190 -8.84 -21.16 10.74
CA LEU A 190 -7.54 -20.71 10.23
C LEU A 190 -7.50 -20.70 8.69
N GLY A 191 -8.01 -21.73 8.03
CA GLY A 191 -8.09 -21.79 6.57
C GLY A 191 -9.00 -20.69 5.99
N LYS A 192 -10.11 -20.36 6.66
CA LYS A 192 -10.98 -19.25 6.28
C LYS A 192 -10.25 -17.91 6.38
N ARG A 193 -9.55 -17.64 7.50
CA ARG A 193 -8.75 -16.41 7.67
C ARG A 193 -7.60 -16.32 6.67
N TRP A 194 -6.92 -17.44 6.42
CA TRP A 194 -5.85 -17.50 5.41
C TRP A 194 -6.36 -17.07 4.03
N ARG A 195 -7.48 -17.66 3.56
CA ARG A 195 -8.07 -17.30 2.27
C ARG A 195 -8.54 -15.85 2.24
N GLY A 196 -9.12 -15.34 3.33
CA GLY A 196 -9.48 -13.94 3.47
C GLY A 196 -8.28 -13.02 3.25
N TYR A 197 -7.16 -13.29 3.91
CA TYR A 197 -5.93 -12.51 3.73
C TYR A 197 -5.31 -12.66 2.34
N ALA A 198 -5.35 -13.85 1.74
CA ALA A 198 -4.90 -14.05 0.37
C ALA A 198 -5.72 -13.26 -0.66
N GLY A 199 -7.01 -13.01 -0.37
CA GLY A 199 -7.93 -12.26 -1.22
C GLY A 199 -7.83 -10.73 -1.12
N ILE A 200 -7.07 -10.15 -0.17
CA ILE A 200 -6.99 -8.70 0.02
C ILE A 200 -6.48 -8.00 -1.23
N TYR A 201 -7.12 -6.90 -1.63
CA TYR A 201 -6.64 -6.04 -2.70
C TYR A 201 -5.43 -5.20 -2.22
N THR A 202 -4.30 -5.30 -2.91
CA THR A 202 -3.06 -4.61 -2.54
C THR A 202 -2.36 -3.93 -3.72
N THR A 203 -3.00 -3.84 -4.88
CA THR A 203 -2.37 -3.30 -6.10
C THR A 203 -1.94 -1.85 -5.91
N ASP A 204 -2.83 -1.00 -5.37
CA ASP A 204 -2.50 0.40 -5.11
C ASP A 204 -1.36 0.55 -4.10
N LEU A 205 -1.37 -0.25 -3.03
CA LEU A 205 -0.31 -0.25 -2.03
C LEU A 205 1.04 -0.69 -2.63
N ALA A 206 1.03 -1.66 -3.54
CA ALA A 206 2.23 -2.08 -4.26
C ALA A 206 2.77 -0.96 -5.16
N LEU A 207 1.89 -0.25 -5.87
CA LEU A 207 2.27 0.89 -6.70
C LEU A 207 2.79 2.06 -5.85
N GLN A 208 2.15 2.36 -4.73
CA GLN A 208 2.62 3.38 -3.78
C GLN A 208 4.00 3.03 -3.22
N THR A 209 4.19 1.76 -2.81
CA THR A 209 5.47 1.27 -2.29
C THR A 209 6.57 1.38 -3.33
N LYS A 210 6.28 0.98 -4.57
CA LYS A 210 7.23 1.12 -5.69
C LYS A 210 7.56 2.59 -5.92
N ALA A 211 6.56 3.46 -5.98
CA ALA A 211 6.74 4.89 -6.20
C ALA A 211 7.60 5.53 -5.09
N LEU A 212 7.39 5.17 -3.82
CA LEU A 212 8.20 5.62 -2.70
C LEU A 212 9.62 5.03 -2.74
N GLY A 213 9.78 3.78 -3.16
CA GLY A 213 11.08 3.14 -3.35
C GLY A 213 11.94 3.88 -4.38
N ASP A 214 11.35 4.29 -5.49
CA ASP A 214 12.03 5.05 -6.55
C ASP A 214 12.51 6.44 -6.07
N VAL A 215 11.92 6.97 -4.99
CA VAL A 215 12.37 8.22 -4.34
C VAL A 215 13.65 8.05 -3.51
N GLY A 216 14.08 6.80 -3.29
CA GLY A 216 15.28 6.50 -2.49
C GLY A 216 15.04 6.72 -1.00
N LEU A 217 14.03 6.07 -0.45
CA LEU A 217 13.86 5.95 0.99
C LEU A 217 15.07 5.21 1.59
N PRO A 218 15.50 5.55 2.82
CA PRO A 218 16.69 4.93 3.39
C PRO A 218 16.51 3.41 3.48
N PRO A 219 17.61 2.65 3.29
CA PRO A 219 17.60 1.23 3.47
C PRO A 219 17.24 0.86 4.91
N GLU A 220 16.70 -0.30 5.06
CA GLU A 220 16.20 -0.87 6.29
C GLU A 220 17.32 -1.03 7.31
N SER A 221 17.26 -0.30 8.41
CA SER A 221 18.15 -0.51 9.55
C SER A 221 17.40 -0.36 10.87
N GLY A 222 17.75 -1.16 11.86
CA GLY A 222 17.20 -1.07 13.22
C GLY A 222 15.77 -1.58 13.34
N VAL A 223 14.84 -0.74 13.82
CA VAL A 223 13.44 -1.11 14.10
C VAL A 223 12.72 -1.76 12.91
N TRP A 224 13.14 -1.43 11.69
CA TRP A 224 12.52 -1.90 10.45
C TRP A 224 12.83 -3.35 10.09
N GLU A 225 13.91 -3.92 10.61
CA GLU A 225 14.21 -5.34 10.44
C GLU A 225 13.14 -6.23 11.06
N ARG A 226 12.55 -5.78 12.18
CA ARG A 226 11.45 -6.48 12.87
C ARG A 226 10.17 -6.57 12.04
N MET A 227 10.06 -5.78 10.98
CA MET A 227 8.87 -5.73 10.11
C MET A 227 9.01 -6.60 8.85
N THR A 228 10.02 -7.43 8.76
CA THR A 228 10.08 -8.41 7.67
C THR A 228 9.07 -9.52 7.91
N PRO A 229 8.38 -10.04 6.88
CA PRO A 229 7.44 -11.14 7.02
C PRO A 229 8.02 -12.34 7.79
N ALA A 230 9.28 -12.70 7.49
CA ALA A 230 9.95 -13.80 8.15
C ALA A 230 10.11 -13.56 9.66
N HIS A 231 10.58 -12.37 10.04
CA HIS A 231 10.76 -12.02 11.46
C HIS A 231 9.42 -11.98 12.21
N MET A 232 8.38 -11.39 11.59
CA MET A 232 7.05 -11.34 12.19
C MET A 232 6.46 -12.74 12.43
N ILE A 233 6.62 -13.66 11.49
CA ILE A 233 6.16 -15.06 11.64
C ILE A 233 6.95 -15.78 12.73
N GLU A 234 8.26 -15.57 12.81
CA GLU A 234 9.12 -16.18 13.82
C GLU A 234 8.82 -15.64 15.22
N GLU A 235 8.55 -14.35 15.35
CA GLU A 235 8.11 -13.74 16.61
C GLU A 235 6.84 -14.42 17.16
N VAL A 236 5.86 -14.65 16.30
CA VAL A 236 4.63 -15.37 16.68
C VAL A 236 4.92 -16.83 17.06
N ARG A 237 5.75 -17.56 16.30
CA ARG A 237 6.13 -18.93 16.62
C ARG A 237 6.76 -19.04 18.00
N THR A 238 7.70 -18.15 18.30
CA THR A 238 8.35 -18.08 19.61
C THR A 238 7.33 -17.93 20.74
N ARG A 239 6.33 -17.06 20.56
CA ARG A 239 5.29 -16.81 21.56
C ARG A 239 4.29 -17.98 21.68
N LEU A 240 3.95 -18.62 20.59
CA LEU A 240 3.11 -19.82 20.62
C LEU A 240 3.80 -20.97 21.36
N SER A 241 5.12 -21.13 21.18
CA SER A 241 5.90 -22.16 21.85
C SER A 241 6.17 -21.86 23.34
N ALA A 242 6.29 -20.57 23.71
CA ALA A 242 6.56 -20.15 25.09
C ALA A 242 5.36 -20.33 26.03
N THR A 243 4.15 -20.43 25.50
CA THR A 243 2.93 -20.63 26.31
C THR A 243 2.44 -22.06 26.10
N PRO A 244 2.63 -22.98 27.07
CA PRO A 244 2.14 -24.35 26.96
C PRO A 244 0.62 -24.34 26.77
N ARG A 245 0.14 -25.06 25.78
CA ARG A 245 -1.30 -25.35 25.60
C ARG A 245 -1.68 -26.23 26.79
N GLU A 246 -2.55 -25.77 27.68
CA GLU A 246 -3.07 -26.63 28.74
C GLU A 246 -3.80 -27.83 28.10
N PRO A 247 -3.37 -29.08 28.37
CA PRO A 247 -4.07 -30.22 27.86
C PRO A 247 -5.33 -30.43 28.71
N GLY A 248 -6.48 -29.97 28.25
CA GLY A 248 -7.72 -30.34 28.90
C GLY A 248 -8.85 -29.34 29.00
N ALA A 249 -8.90 -28.32 28.19
CA ALA A 249 -10.09 -27.46 28.14
C ALA A 249 -10.92 -27.74 26.89
N ASP A 250 -11.59 -28.89 26.84
CA ASP A 250 -12.84 -29.04 26.11
C ASP A 250 -13.91 -28.18 26.80
N SER A 251 -13.93 -26.89 26.52
CA SER A 251 -14.96 -25.97 26.98
C SER A 251 -15.77 -25.45 25.82
N PRO A 252 -17.10 -25.61 25.84
CA PRO A 252 -18.00 -25.21 24.76
C PRO A 252 -18.39 -23.71 24.86
N HIS A 253 -17.42 -22.81 25.00
CA HIS A 253 -17.67 -21.35 25.08
C HIS A 253 -16.99 -20.54 23.99
N GLY A 254 -17.03 -21.06 22.72
CA GLY A 254 -16.45 -20.36 21.55
C GLY A 254 -17.30 -19.23 20.98
N THR A 255 -18.35 -18.74 21.64
CA THR A 255 -19.36 -17.87 20.97
C THR A 255 -19.23 -16.37 21.28
N GLN A 256 -18.43 -15.94 22.24
CA GLN A 256 -18.46 -14.52 22.66
C GLN A 256 -17.32 -13.63 22.12
N ILE A 257 -16.25 -14.18 21.51
CA ILE A 257 -15.16 -13.36 20.98
C ILE A 257 -15.37 -13.04 19.48
N GLY A 258 -16.24 -13.79 18.79
CA GLY A 258 -16.58 -13.53 17.39
C GLY A 258 -17.26 -12.18 17.14
N GLU A 259 -18.08 -11.73 18.07
CA GLU A 259 -18.83 -10.47 17.94
C GLU A 259 -17.96 -9.20 18.07
N ALA A 260 -16.88 -9.26 18.84
CA ALA A 260 -16.02 -8.09 19.04
C ALA A 260 -15.14 -7.74 17.80
N ILE A 261 -14.96 -8.68 16.88
CA ILE A 261 -14.16 -8.49 15.65
C ILE A 261 -15.02 -7.96 14.50
N GLU A 262 -16.31 -8.23 14.52
CA GLU A 262 -17.27 -7.71 13.52
C GLU A 262 -17.50 -6.19 13.66
N VAL A 263 -17.27 -5.62 14.84
CA VAL A 263 -17.39 -4.19 15.13
C VAL A 263 -16.17 -3.38 14.62
N ALA A 264 -15.02 -4.04 14.31
CA ALA A 264 -13.87 -3.37 13.72
C ALA A 264 -13.97 -3.23 12.19
N GLY A 265 -15.22 -3.11 11.69
CA GLY A 265 -15.63 -2.96 10.30
C GLY A 265 -14.60 -2.41 9.32
N ILE A 266 -13.77 -3.28 8.78
CA ILE A 266 -13.17 -3.08 7.47
C ILE A 266 -14.12 -3.78 6.51
N PRO A 267 -14.84 -3.07 5.62
CA PRO A 267 -15.59 -3.75 4.57
C PRO A 267 -14.62 -4.58 3.75
N ILE A 268 -14.74 -5.88 3.83
CA ILE A 268 -14.09 -6.79 2.89
C ILE A 268 -14.94 -6.70 1.63
N GLU A 269 -14.66 -5.74 0.77
CA GLU A 269 -15.10 -5.85 -0.63
C GLU A 269 -14.39 -7.07 -1.21
N VAL A 270 -15.15 -8.12 -1.36
CA VAL A 270 -14.72 -9.31 -2.11
C VAL A 270 -14.70 -8.88 -3.57
N ASP A 271 -13.50 -8.53 -4.02
CA ASP A 271 -13.27 -8.17 -5.41
C ASP A 271 -13.49 -9.42 -6.28
N THR A 272 -14.54 -9.36 -7.10
CA THR A 272 -14.77 -10.35 -8.16
C THR A 272 -13.56 -10.26 -9.08
N PRO A 273 -12.89 -11.36 -9.44
CA PRO A 273 -11.74 -11.31 -10.33
C PRO A 273 -12.15 -10.64 -11.63
N LEU A 274 -11.57 -9.48 -11.91
CA LEU A 274 -11.64 -8.86 -13.23
C LEU A 274 -10.95 -9.82 -14.19
N ASP A 275 -11.76 -10.44 -15.02
CA ASP A 275 -11.34 -11.30 -16.12
C ASP A 275 -10.54 -10.43 -17.10
N VAL A 276 -9.21 -10.55 -17.06
CA VAL A 276 -8.28 -9.77 -17.88
C VAL A 276 -8.40 -10.16 -19.37
N ASP A 277 -9.12 -11.22 -19.66
CA ASP A 277 -9.31 -11.72 -21.04
C ASP A 277 -10.40 -10.99 -21.83
N THR A 278 -11.17 -10.08 -21.22
CA THR A 278 -12.28 -9.39 -21.91
C THR A 278 -11.87 -8.09 -22.63
N ILE A 279 -10.61 -7.66 -22.53
CA ILE A 279 -10.14 -6.41 -23.19
C ILE A 279 -9.63 -6.66 -24.63
N ALA A 280 -9.55 -7.90 -25.09
CA ALA A 280 -8.92 -8.23 -26.37
C ALA A 280 -9.90 -8.59 -27.50
N THR A 281 -11.18 -8.19 -27.51
CA THR A 281 -12.04 -8.48 -28.66
C THR A 281 -13.14 -7.43 -28.86
N HIS A 282 -12.73 -6.19 -29.16
CA HIS A 282 -13.60 -5.28 -29.93
C HIS A 282 -12.80 -4.76 -31.13
N ALA A 283 -12.74 -5.59 -32.16
CA ALA A 283 -12.44 -5.13 -33.53
C ALA A 283 -13.62 -4.28 -34.01
N PRO A 284 -13.39 -3.07 -34.55
CA PRO A 284 -14.46 -2.29 -35.11
C PRO A 284 -14.98 -3.01 -36.38
N ALA A 285 -16.29 -3.22 -36.40
CA ALA A 285 -16.98 -3.72 -37.58
C ALA A 285 -16.71 -2.75 -38.76
N THR A 286 -16.18 -3.29 -39.84
CA THR A 286 -16.05 -2.62 -41.12
C THR A 286 -17.45 -2.29 -41.62
N GLU A 287 -17.85 -1.03 -41.61
CA GLU A 287 -18.99 -0.52 -42.32
C GLU A 287 -18.72 -0.64 -43.85
N THR A 288 -19.48 -1.53 -44.47
CA THR A 288 -19.53 -1.68 -45.92
C THR A 288 -20.33 -0.50 -46.49
N THR A 289 -19.66 0.41 -47.14
CA THR A 289 -20.29 1.49 -47.93
C THR A 289 -21.00 0.88 -49.12
N PRO A 290 -22.31 1.14 -49.35
CA PRO A 290 -22.98 0.69 -50.58
C PRO A 290 -22.53 1.56 -51.76
N GLY A 291 -22.09 0.88 -52.79
CA GLY A 291 -21.64 1.48 -54.05
C GLY A 291 -22.75 2.28 -54.73
N ILE A 292 -22.33 3.42 -55.29
CA ILE A 292 -23.09 4.18 -56.27
C ILE A 292 -22.53 3.72 -57.62
N GLU A 293 -23.34 3.01 -58.40
CA GLU A 293 -23.11 2.78 -59.84
C GLU A 293 -23.72 3.92 -60.68
N PRO A 294 -23.25 4.12 -61.90
CA PRO A 294 -23.17 5.37 -62.67
C PRO A 294 -24.49 5.92 -63.25
#